data_c94b74231a632c56dceafafc7f42a499
#
_entry.id   c94b74231a632c56dceafafc7f42a499
#
_cell.length_a   1.000
_cell.length_b   1.000
_cell.length_c   1.000
_cell.angle_alpha   90.00
_cell.angle_beta   90.00
_cell.angle_gamma   90.00
#
_symmetry.space_group_name_H-M   'P 1'
#
loop_
_entity.id
_entity.type
_entity.pdbx_description
1 polymer ?
#
loop_
_entity_poly.entity_id
_entity_poly.type
_entity_poly.pdbx_seq_one_letter_code
_entity_poly.pdbx_strand_id
1 'polypeptide(L)'
;MATDMELILQRLLAFYDFSGKDVLVVGAGGGQLAGYARSMRKVLAIDRDLAAMKQLQEAAARLKLQDRFEYWIGDFADCDRYGDVVLFEFCLHEMDAPSAAVAKAATLAPEVVVIDHAPGSPWVYYTAEDDKVDRSWRALGRLQVVRQSSCTTEQHFANYGELHTKVMSQGEASIRRIERFREQTNITIPMTYALALIRGMAI
;
A
#
# COMPACT_ATOMS: atom_id res chain seq x y z
N MET A 1 4.29 -3.12 -18.24
CA MET A 1 4.39 -2.32 -16.98
C MET A 1 5.34 -3.02 -16.02
N ALA A 2 6.31 -2.30 -15.50
CA ALA A 2 7.21 -2.81 -14.46
C ALA A 2 7.45 -1.74 -13.38
N THR A 3 7.22 -2.12 -12.13
CA THR A 3 7.64 -1.38 -10.93
C THR A 3 8.57 -2.30 -10.17
N ASP A 4 9.64 -1.75 -9.62
CA ASP A 4 10.57 -2.55 -8.82
C ASP A 4 9.97 -2.84 -7.43
N MET A 5 9.09 -3.85 -7.39
CA MET A 5 8.42 -4.28 -6.16
C MET A 5 9.38 -4.91 -5.17
N GLU A 6 10.48 -5.50 -5.63
CA GLU A 6 11.52 -6.06 -4.76
C GLU A 6 12.24 -4.95 -3.98
N LEU A 7 12.58 -3.84 -4.65
CA LEU A 7 13.18 -2.68 -4.00
C LEU A 7 12.21 -2.07 -2.96
N ILE A 8 10.91 -1.99 -3.28
CA ILE A 8 9.89 -1.50 -2.34
C ILE A 8 9.83 -2.41 -1.10
N LEU A 9 9.79 -3.72 -1.31
CA LEU A 9 9.79 -4.70 -0.23
C LEU A 9 11.05 -4.58 0.65
N GLN A 10 12.22 -4.50 0.06
CA GLN A 10 13.49 -4.33 0.80
C GLN A 10 13.47 -3.05 1.65
N ARG A 11 12.95 -1.94 1.12
CA ARG A 11 12.84 -0.68 1.85
C ARG A 11 11.83 -0.75 2.99
N LEU A 12 10.69 -1.43 2.79
CA LEU A 12 9.72 -1.68 3.85
C LEU A 12 10.34 -2.49 5.00
N LEU A 13 11.06 -3.58 4.69
CA LEU A 13 11.73 -4.44 5.68
C LEU A 13 12.91 -3.74 6.38
N ALA A 14 13.61 -2.85 5.68
CA ALA A 14 14.64 -2.00 6.30
C ALA A 14 14.04 -0.89 7.19
N PHE A 15 12.83 -0.44 6.87
CA PHE A 15 12.13 0.57 7.65
C PHE A 15 11.55 0.01 8.94
N TYR A 16 11.04 -1.22 8.97
CA TYR A 16 10.40 -1.79 10.14
C TYR A 16 10.72 -3.29 10.28
N ASP A 17 11.08 -3.72 11.49
CA ASP A 17 11.34 -5.14 11.78
C ASP A 17 10.02 -5.86 12.13
N PHE A 18 9.54 -6.66 11.19
CA PHE A 18 8.36 -7.51 11.34
C PHE A 18 8.67 -8.90 11.91
N SER A 19 9.92 -9.20 12.29
CA SER A 19 10.34 -10.55 12.68
C SER A 19 9.55 -11.08 13.87
N GLY A 20 8.94 -12.25 13.69
CA GLY A 20 8.18 -12.96 14.72
C GLY A 20 6.84 -12.32 15.13
N LYS A 21 6.39 -11.27 14.42
CA LYS A 21 5.15 -10.54 14.74
C LYS A 21 3.92 -11.12 14.06
N ASP A 22 2.77 -10.96 14.70
CA ASP A 22 1.45 -11.13 14.08
C ASP A 22 1.05 -9.79 13.44
N VAL A 23 0.89 -9.78 12.12
CA VAL A 23 0.68 -8.56 11.34
C VAL A 23 -0.70 -8.57 10.69
N LEU A 24 -1.47 -7.50 10.91
CA LEU A 24 -2.68 -7.22 10.15
C LEU A 24 -2.27 -6.36 8.95
N VAL A 25 -2.41 -6.91 7.73
CA VAL A 25 -2.09 -6.18 6.49
C VAL A 25 -3.38 -5.74 5.84
N VAL A 26 -3.59 -4.42 5.80
CA VAL A 26 -4.76 -3.78 5.22
C VAL A 26 -4.43 -3.35 3.79
N GLY A 27 -5.31 -3.66 2.85
CA GLY A 27 -5.06 -3.45 1.42
C GLY A 27 -4.01 -4.42 0.88
N ALA A 28 -4.01 -5.67 1.36
CA ALA A 28 -3.01 -6.68 1.01
C ALA A 28 -2.94 -7.00 -0.51
N GLY A 29 -3.94 -6.54 -1.28
CA GLY A 29 -3.96 -6.47 -2.73
C GLY A 29 -3.61 -7.78 -3.41
N GLY A 30 -2.98 -7.67 -4.59
CA GLY A 30 -2.58 -8.81 -5.42
C GLY A 30 -1.30 -9.53 -4.97
N GLY A 31 -0.78 -9.27 -3.77
CA GLY A 31 0.36 -10.00 -3.20
C GLY A 31 1.73 -9.60 -3.76
N GLN A 32 1.86 -8.39 -4.31
CA GLN A 32 3.13 -7.91 -4.84
C GLN A 32 4.23 -7.83 -3.78
N LEU A 33 3.86 -7.53 -2.54
CA LEU A 33 4.77 -7.46 -1.39
C LEU A 33 4.70 -8.68 -0.46
N ALA A 34 3.99 -9.77 -0.84
CA ALA A 34 3.76 -10.95 0.02
C ALA A 34 5.05 -11.57 0.60
N GLY A 35 6.22 -11.27 0.02
CA GLY A 35 7.53 -11.69 0.54
C GLY A 35 7.84 -11.22 1.96
N TYR A 36 7.19 -10.17 2.48
CA TYR A 36 7.35 -9.71 3.86
C TYR A 36 7.00 -10.80 4.89
N ALA A 37 6.07 -11.69 4.55
CA ALA A 37 5.64 -12.75 5.44
C ALA A 37 6.73 -13.78 5.80
N ARG A 38 7.89 -13.75 5.13
CA ARG A 38 9.02 -14.66 5.44
C ARG A 38 9.50 -14.54 6.88
N SER A 39 9.53 -13.33 7.43
CA SER A 39 9.98 -13.06 8.80
C SER A 39 8.84 -12.98 9.82
N MET A 40 7.60 -12.78 9.36
CA MET A 40 6.43 -12.66 10.24
C MET A 40 6.03 -14.00 10.84
N ARG A 41 5.44 -13.98 12.02
CA ARG A 41 4.83 -15.18 12.64
C ARG A 41 3.55 -15.55 11.91
N LYS A 42 2.64 -14.58 11.75
CA LYS A 42 1.39 -14.70 11.00
C LYS A 42 1.04 -13.39 10.31
N VAL A 43 0.27 -13.49 9.24
CA VAL A 43 -0.31 -12.37 8.50
C VAL A 43 -1.81 -12.58 8.41
N LEU A 44 -2.60 -11.65 8.94
CA LEU A 44 -4.00 -11.51 8.58
C LEU A 44 -4.10 -10.51 7.44
N ALA A 45 -4.32 -11.00 6.24
CA ALA A 45 -4.52 -10.19 5.05
C ALA A 45 -5.97 -9.71 4.97
N ILE A 46 -6.18 -8.40 4.86
CA ILE A 46 -7.49 -7.76 4.86
C ILE A 46 -7.66 -6.98 3.55
N ASP A 47 -8.65 -7.34 2.75
CA ASP A 47 -9.01 -6.60 1.54
C ASP A 47 -10.50 -6.83 1.21
N ARG A 48 -11.12 -5.85 0.55
CA ARG A 48 -12.51 -5.96 0.06
C ARG A 48 -12.58 -6.67 -1.29
N ASP A 49 -11.49 -6.66 -2.06
CA ASP A 49 -11.44 -7.22 -3.40
C ASP A 49 -11.11 -8.72 -3.37
N LEU A 50 -12.13 -9.54 -3.64
CA LEU A 50 -12.00 -10.99 -3.74
C LEU A 50 -10.99 -11.41 -4.82
N ALA A 51 -10.90 -10.68 -5.95
CA ALA A 51 -9.97 -11.03 -7.02
C ALA A 51 -8.53 -10.77 -6.60
N ALA A 52 -8.27 -9.64 -5.93
CA ALA A 52 -6.97 -9.33 -5.35
C ALA A 52 -6.56 -10.37 -4.30
N MET A 53 -7.49 -10.78 -3.42
CA MET A 53 -7.21 -11.82 -2.42
C MET A 53 -6.86 -13.18 -3.02
N LYS A 54 -7.49 -13.57 -4.14
CA LYS A 54 -7.10 -14.78 -4.89
C LYS A 54 -5.68 -14.68 -5.43
N GLN A 55 -5.30 -13.53 -5.98
CA GLN A 55 -3.94 -13.30 -6.46
C GLN A 55 -2.92 -13.37 -5.32
N LEU A 56 -3.25 -12.82 -4.14
CA LEU A 56 -2.42 -12.95 -2.94
C LEU A 56 -2.24 -14.42 -2.53
N GLN A 57 -3.33 -15.22 -2.52
CA GLN A 57 -3.25 -16.65 -2.21
C GLN A 57 -2.31 -17.38 -3.16
N GLU A 58 -2.41 -17.11 -4.47
CA GLU A 58 -1.51 -17.67 -5.47
C GLU A 58 -0.05 -17.20 -5.27
N ALA A 59 0.17 -15.92 -4.94
CA ALA A 59 1.49 -15.40 -4.64
C ALA A 59 2.09 -16.06 -3.39
N ALA A 60 1.33 -16.18 -2.32
CA ALA A 60 1.74 -16.88 -1.09
C ALA A 60 2.11 -18.34 -1.36
N ALA A 61 1.31 -19.04 -2.18
CA ALA A 61 1.59 -20.43 -2.56
C ALA A 61 2.89 -20.55 -3.39
N ARG A 62 3.10 -19.68 -4.39
CA ARG A 62 4.36 -19.63 -5.17
C ARG A 62 5.59 -19.40 -4.29
N LEU A 63 5.44 -18.57 -3.24
CA LEU A 63 6.51 -18.27 -2.29
C LEU A 63 6.65 -19.34 -1.18
N LYS A 64 5.77 -20.33 -1.12
CA LYS A 64 5.66 -21.35 -0.06
C LYS A 64 5.43 -20.73 1.33
N LEU A 65 4.56 -19.73 1.39
CA LEU A 65 4.23 -18.95 2.58
C LEU A 65 2.74 -19.06 2.98
N GLN A 66 1.97 -19.93 2.31
CA GLN A 66 0.52 -20.05 2.52
C GLN A 66 0.14 -20.31 3.99
N ASP A 67 0.98 -21.04 4.74
CA ASP A 67 0.74 -21.37 6.16
C ASP A 67 0.94 -20.15 7.10
N ARG A 68 1.47 -19.04 6.57
CA ARG A 68 1.62 -17.79 7.30
C ARG A 68 0.41 -16.88 7.17
N PHE A 69 -0.45 -17.10 6.18
CA PHE A 69 -1.55 -16.20 5.85
C PHE A 69 -2.90 -16.73 6.36
N GLU A 70 -3.63 -15.83 7.01
CA GLU A 70 -5.09 -15.87 7.16
C GLU A 70 -5.69 -14.78 6.28
N TYR A 71 -6.93 -14.96 5.80
CA TYR A 71 -7.56 -14.07 4.83
C TYR A 71 -8.90 -13.56 5.35
N TRP A 72 -9.07 -12.25 5.37
CA TRP A 72 -10.31 -11.57 5.70
C TRP A 72 -10.80 -10.77 4.48
N ILE A 73 -11.89 -11.21 3.87
CA ILE A 73 -12.51 -10.51 2.74
C ILE A 73 -13.62 -9.64 3.30
N GLY A 74 -13.37 -8.32 3.39
CA GLY A 74 -14.32 -7.36 3.95
C GLY A 74 -13.71 -6.01 4.25
N ASP A 75 -14.49 -5.13 4.84
CA ASP A 75 -14.02 -3.81 5.23
C ASP A 75 -13.16 -3.90 6.49
N PHE A 76 -12.04 -3.17 6.48
CA PHE A 76 -11.17 -3.06 7.66
C PHE A 76 -11.89 -2.47 8.88
N ALA A 77 -12.89 -1.61 8.67
CA ALA A 77 -13.68 -1.04 9.76
C ALA A 77 -14.39 -2.10 10.62
N ASP A 78 -14.75 -3.24 10.01
CA ASP A 78 -15.44 -4.36 10.67
C ASP A 78 -14.46 -5.37 11.33
N CYS A 79 -13.16 -5.23 11.10
CA CYS A 79 -12.17 -6.13 11.68
C CYS A 79 -12.06 -5.92 13.19
N ASP A 80 -12.16 -7.02 13.95
CA ASP A 80 -12.02 -7.06 15.42
C ASP A 80 -10.78 -7.85 15.89
N ARG A 81 -9.91 -8.23 14.96
CA ARG A 81 -8.72 -9.03 15.22
C ARG A 81 -7.56 -8.14 15.69
N TYR A 82 -6.80 -8.66 16.62
CA TYR A 82 -5.64 -7.98 17.22
C TYR A 82 -4.34 -8.56 16.69
N GLY A 83 -3.29 -7.74 16.68
CA GLY A 83 -1.95 -8.12 16.28
C GLY A 83 -0.87 -7.30 16.98
N ASP A 84 0.38 -7.57 16.62
CA ASP A 84 1.53 -6.80 17.10
C ASP A 84 1.69 -5.49 16.30
N VAL A 85 1.25 -5.48 15.03
CA VAL A 85 1.31 -4.33 14.14
C VAL A 85 0.21 -4.37 13.07
N VAL A 86 -0.34 -3.21 12.73
CA VAL A 86 -1.15 -3.03 11.51
C VAL A 86 -0.28 -2.39 10.42
N LEU A 87 -0.26 -2.99 9.24
CA LEU A 87 0.38 -2.46 8.04
C LEU A 87 -0.68 -2.01 7.03
N PHE A 88 -0.71 -0.73 6.67
CA PHE A 88 -1.43 -0.25 5.49
C PHE A 88 -0.51 -0.33 4.27
N GLU A 89 -0.92 -1.10 3.25
CA GLU A 89 -0.13 -1.36 2.05
C GLU A 89 -0.76 -0.68 0.83
N PHE A 90 -0.30 0.53 0.47
CA PHE A 90 -0.77 1.34 -0.66
C PHE A 90 -2.30 1.45 -0.76
N CYS A 91 -2.97 1.61 0.38
CA CYS A 91 -4.43 1.61 0.44
C CYS A 91 -5.03 2.74 1.30
N LEU A 92 -4.24 3.40 2.14
CA LEU A 92 -4.79 4.41 3.06
C LEU A 92 -5.39 5.59 2.29
N HIS A 93 -4.78 5.97 1.15
CA HIS A 93 -5.28 7.04 0.28
C HIS A 93 -6.62 6.68 -0.39
N GLU A 94 -6.91 5.39 -0.58
CA GLU A 94 -8.17 4.90 -1.16
C GLU A 94 -9.32 4.84 -0.15
N MET A 95 -9.03 5.01 1.14
CA MET A 95 -10.06 4.96 2.17
C MET A 95 -10.87 6.25 2.24
N ASP A 96 -12.19 6.14 2.42
CA ASP A 96 -13.10 7.29 2.57
C ASP A 96 -12.75 8.12 3.81
N ALA A 97 -12.39 7.45 4.91
CA ALA A 97 -12.09 8.06 6.20
C ALA A 97 -10.72 7.60 6.75
N PRO A 98 -9.58 8.05 6.16
CA PRO A 98 -8.25 7.59 6.57
C PRO A 98 -7.94 7.87 8.04
N SER A 99 -8.43 8.96 8.62
CA SER A 99 -8.26 9.25 10.06
C SER A 99 -8.94 8.21 10.94
N ALA A 100 -10.15 7.77 10.57
CA ALA A 100 -10.87 6.73 11.31
C ALA A 100 -10.18 5.36 11.16
N ALA A 101 -9.68 5.05 9.96
CA ALA A 101 -8.94 3.81 9.72
C ALA A 101 -7.67 3.72 10.58
N VAL A 102 -6.88 4.79 10.66
CA VAL A 102 -5.67 4.79 11.49
C VAL A 102 -6.01 4.78 12.98
N ALA A 103 -7.05 5.49 13.41
CA ALA A 103 -7.53 5.41 14.80
C ALA A 103 -7.97 3.98 15.16
N LYS A 104 -8.71 3.32 14.28
CA LYS A 104 -9.09 1.90 14.42
C LYS A 104 -7.85 1.01 14.51
N ALA A 105 -6.87 1.18 13.61
CA ALA A 105 -5.62 0.42 13.63
C ALA A 105 -4.90 0.53 14.98
N ALA A 106 -4.84 1.73 15.56
CA ALA A 106 -4.24 1.97 16.86
C ALA A 106 -4.97 1.29 18.05
N THR A 107 -6.24 0.86 17.87
CA THR A 107 -6.95 0.03 18.85
C THR A 107 -6.69 -1.46 18.68
N LEU A 108 -6.23 -1.90 17.50
CA LEU A 108 -5.99 -3.31 17.18
C LEU A 108 -4.52 -3.74 17.37
N ALA A 109 -3.59 -2.78 17.34
CA ALA A 109 -2.17 -3.04 17.53
C ALA A 109 -1.46 -1.84 18.18
N PRO A 110 -0.36 -2.10 18.95
CA PRO A 110 0.44 -1.03 19.57
C PRO A 110 1.21 -0.19 18.56
N GLU A 111 1.47 -0.72 17.37
CA GLU A 111 2.21 -0.04 16.31
C GLU A 111 1.45 -0.12 14.98
N VAL A 112 1.49 0.98 14.23
CA VAL A 112 0.91 1.07 12.89
C VAL A 112 1.99 1.50 11.92
N VAL A 113 2.19 0.72 10.88
CA VAL A 113 3.09 1.04 9.76
C VAL A 113 2.25 1.40 8.55
N VAL A 114 2.59 2.47 7.89
CA VAL A 114 1.97 2.88 6.62
C VAL A 114 3.05 2.90 5.56
N ILE A 115 2.78 2.27 4.42
CA ILE A 115 3.48 2.48 3.16
C ILE A 115 2.44 2.94 2.14
N ASP A 116 2.61 4.15 1.59
CA ASP A 116 1.64 4.71 0.65
C ASP A 116 2.29 5.72 -0.28
N HIS A 117 1.60 6.06 -1.38
CA HIS A 117 2.02 7.14 -2.27
C HIS A 117 2.27 8.42 -1.48
N ALA A 118 3.33 9.15 -1.86
CA ALA A 118 3.67 10.41 -1.20
C ALA A 118 3.03 11.62 -1.90
N PRO A 119 2.66 12.67 -1.15
CA PRO A 119 2.24 13.94 -1.73
C PRO A 119 3.28 14.48 -2.72
N GLY A 120 2.79 15.01 -3.85
CA GLY A 120 3.66 15.56 -4.90
C GLY A 120 4.37 14.52 -5.77
N SER A 121 4.07 13.23 -5.61
CA SER A 121 4.58 12.17 -6.51
C SER A 121 4.10 12.41 -7.95
N PRO A 122 4.98 12.39 -8.98
CA PRO A 122 4.53 12.48 -10.37
C PRO A 122 3.53 11.37 -10.74
N TRP A 123 3.70 10.15 -10.22
CA TRP A 123 2.73 9.08 -10.44
C TRP A 123 1.34 9.46 -9.94
N VAL A 124 1.23 9.99 -8.72
CA VAL A 124 -0.04 10.45 -8.12
C VAL A 124 -0.72 11.52 -8.97
N TYR A 125 0.06 12.45 -9.53
CA TYR A 125 -0.46 13.41 -10.47
C TYR A 125 -1.08 12.74 -11.70
N TYR A 126 -0.40 11.77 -12.34
CA TYR A 126 -0.92 11.11 -13.53
C TYR A 126 -2.11 10.18 -13.25
N THR A 127 -2.22 9.62 -12.04
CA THR A 127 -3.40 8.86 -11.62
C THR A 127 -4.56 9.73 -11.13
N ALA A 128 -4.36 11.05 -11.01
CA ALA A 128 -5.34 12.01 -10.50
C ALA A 128 -5.80 11.72 -9.05
N GLU A 129 -4.86 11.28 -8.22
CA GLU A 129 -5.12 10.90 -6.82
C GLU A 129 -4.57 11.91 -5.81
N ASP A 130 -4.16 13.09 -6.28
CA ASP A 130 -3.51 14.12 -5.45
C ASP A 130 -4.29 14.40 -4.15
N ASP A 131 -5.60 14.67 -4.26
CA ASP A 131 -6.45 15.00 -3.11
C ASP A 131 -6.60 13.83 -2.11
N LYS A 132 -6.65 12.61 -2.62
CA LYS A 132 -6.74 11.40 -1.80
C LYS A 132 -5.47 11.20 -0.99
N VAL A 133 -4.31 11.29 -1.66
CA VAL A 133 -2.99 11.14 -1.04
C VAL A 133 -2.76 12.24 -0.01
N ASP A 134 -3.03 13.50 -0.35
CA ASP A 134 -2.92 14.61 0.58
C ASP A 134 -3.79 14.44 1.82
N ARG A 135 -5.02 13.95 1.66
CA ARG A 135 -5.95 13.69 2.75
C ARG A 135 -5.42 12.60 3.69
N SER A 136 -4.89 11.51 3.14
CA SER A 136 -4.35 10.40 3.92
C SER A 136 -3.14 10.82 4.76
N TRP A 137 -2.19 11.56 4.19
CA TRP A 137 -1.02 12.04 4.92
C TRP A 137 -1.36 13.12 5.97
N ARG A 138 -2.33 13.99 5.70
CA ARG A 138 -2.85 14.92 6.72
C ARG A 138 -3.51 14.19 7.90
N ALA A 139 -4.13 13.04 7.66
CA ALA A 139 -4.68 12.21 8.72
C ALA A 139 -3.59 11.70 9.68
N LEU A 140 -2.43 11.30 9.14
CA LEU A 140 -1.28 10.85 9.94
C LEU A 140 -0.67 11.99 10.78
N GLY A 141 -0.64 13.21 10.27
CA GLY A 141 -0.04 14.36 10.96
C GLY A 141 -0.72 14.74 12.30
N ARG A 142 -1.86 14.13 12.61
CA ARG A 142 -2.57 14.29 13.90
C ARG A 142 -2.21 13.23 14.93
N LEU A 143 -1.32 12.31 14.59
CA LEU A 143 -0.94 11.17 15.40
C LEU A 143 0.54 11.25 15.79
N GLN A 144 0.96 10.44 16.73
CA GLN A 144 2.36 10.36 17.13
C GLN A 144 3.15 9.56 16.07
N VAL A 145 3.57 10.24 14.98
CA VAL A 145 4.49 9.68 14.01
C VAL A 145 5.89 9.67 14.62
N VAL A 146 6.43 8.48 14.87
CA VAL A 146 7.75 8.31 15.52
C VAL A 146 8.88 8.18 14.52
N ARG A 147 8.57 7.78 13.29
CA ARG A 147 9.53 7.71 12.17
C ARG A 147 8.81 7.88 10.84
N GLN A 148 9.45 8.57 9.91
CA GLN A 148 8.98 8.72 8.54
C GLN A 148 10.18 8.64 7.58
N SER A 149 9.95 8.10 6.39
CA SER A 149 10.93 8.05 5.31
C SER A 149 10.22 8.20 3.97
N SER A 150 10.89 8.78 2.99
CA SER A 150 10.39 8.91 1.61
C SER A 150 11.35 8.22 0.66
N CYS A 151 10.82 7.53 -0.32
CA CYS A 151 11.57 6.77 -1.32
C CYS A 151 10.99 7.02 -2.70
N THR A 152 11.83 6.92 -3.74
CA THR A 152 11.39 7.02 -5.12
C THR A 152 11.76 5.75 -5.87
N THR A 153 10.84 5.27 -6.68
CA THR A 153 11.02 4.24 -7.70
C THR A 153 10.40 4.73 -9.00
N GLU A 154 10.33 3.89 -10.01
CA GLU A 154 9.83 4.26 -11.33
C GLU A 154 8.73 3.30 -11.78
N GLN A 155 7.76 3.84 -12.49
CA GLN A 155 6.76 3.10 -13.26
C GLN A 155 7.21 3.08 -14.72
N HIS A 156 7.39 1.90 -15.28
CA HIS A 156 7.81 1.74 -16.67
C HIS A 156 6.68 1.18 -17.53
N PHE A 157 6.47 1.78 -18.69
CA PHE A 157 5.48 1.37 -19.67
C PHE A 157 6.14 1.32 -21.06
N ALA A 158 5.91 0.23 -21.80
CA ALA A 158 6.48 0.10 -23.15
C ALA A 158 5.94 1.17 -24.10
N ASN A 159 4.68 1.59 -23.91
CA ASN A 159 4.02 2.59 -24.77
C ASN A 159 2.82 3.22 -24.07
N TYR A 160 2.22 4.22 -24.75
CA TYR A 160 1.02 4.91 -24.26
C TYR A 160 -0.16 3.96 -23.99
N GLY A 161 -0.35 2.92 -24.79
CA GLY A 161 -1.45 1.95 -24.60
C GLY A 161 -1.37 1.22 -23.25
N GLU A 162 -0.18 0.81 -22.81
CA GLU A 162 0.02 0.22 -21.48
C GLU A 162 -0.26 1.22 -20.37
N LEU A 163 0.22 2.46 -20.49
CA LEU A 163 -0.02 3.52 -19.53
C LEU A 163 -1.51 3.85 -19.44
N HIS A 164 -2.18 4.00 -20.60
CA HIS A 164 -3.62 4.26 -20.67
C HIS A 164 -4.42 3.15 -19.99
N THR A 165 -4.12 1.88 -20.29
CA THR A 165 -4.77 0.73 -19.65
C THR A 165 -4.62 0.74 -18.14
N LYS A 166 -3.46 1.17 -17.63
CA LYS A 166 -3.19 1.25 -16.19
C LYS A 166 -4.02 2.34 -15.49
N VAL A 167 -4.20 3.51 -16.13
CA VAL A 167 -4.83 4.66 -15.48
C VAL A 167 -6.32 4.84 -15.84
N MET A 168 -6.84 4.10 -16.82
CA MET A 168 -8.22 4.30 -17.32
C MET A 168 -9.28 4.10 -16.23
N SER A 169 -9.04 3.24 -15.26
CA SER A 169 -9.94 3.01 -14.11
C SER A 169 -10.00 4.21 -13.16
N GLN A 170 -9.03 5.12 -13.21
CA GLN A 170 -8.99 6.33 -12.38
C GLN A 170 -9.84 7.49 -12.97
N GLY A 171 -10.36 7.31 -14.20
CA GLY A 171 -11.29 8.22 -14.83
C GLY A 171 -10.67 9.24 -15.78
N GLU A 172 -11.51 10.16 -16.29
CA GLU A 172 -11.14 11.08 -17.37
C GLU A 172 -9.99 12.03 -17.01
N ALA A 173 -9.87 12.44 -15.75
CA ALA A 173 -8.80 13.34 -15.32
C ALA A 173 -7.42 12.70 -15.55
N SER A 174 -7.26 11.43 -15.20
CA SER A 174 -6.03 10.68 -15.42
C SER A 174 -5.74 10.52 -16.90
N ILE A 175 -6.75 10.18 -17.71
CA ILE A 175 -6.60 10.06 -19.17
C ILE A 175 -6.10 11.38 -19.77
N ARG A 176 -6.70 12.53 -19.40
CA ARG A 176 -6.22 13.84 -19.86
C ARG A 176 -4.79 14.15 -19.45
N ARG A 177 -4.40 13.79 -18.22
CA ARG A 177 -3.04 14.07 -17.72
C ARG A 177 -1.96 13.28 -18.45
N ILE A 178 -2.27 12.08 -18.95
CA ILE A 178 -1.31 11.24 -19.68
C ILE A 178 -1.25 11.51 -21.18
N GLU A 179 -2.14 12.33 -21.75
CA GLU A 179 -2.18 12.63 -23.21
C GLU A 179 -0.83 13.08 -23.77
N ARG A 180 -0.02 13.77 -22.98
CA ARG A 180 1.34 14.19 -23.39
C ARG A 180 2.28 13.04 -23.78
N PHE A 181 1.94 11.79 -23.40
CA PHE A 181 2.73 10.60 -23.69
C PHE A 181 2.23 9.83 -24.94
N ARG A 182 1.19 10.33 -25.64
CA ARG A 182 0.47 9.61 -26.71
C ARG A 182 1.38 9.00 -27.77
N GLU A 183 2.45 9.71 -28.15
CA GLU A 183 3.38 9.29 -29.21
C GLU A 183 4.70 8.71 -28.63
N GLN A 184 4.76 8.53 -27.30
CA GLN A 184 5.99 8.08 -26.65
C GLN A 184 6.01 6.58 -26.47
N THR A 185 7.22 6.03 -26.55
CA THR A 185 7.57 4.66 -26.16
C THR A 185 8.57 4.69 -25.00
N ASN A 186 8.68 3.58 -24.28
CA ASN A 186 9.56 3.49 -23.11
C ASN A 186 9.30 4.60 -22.08
N ILE A 187 8.03 4.81 -21.74
CA ILE A 187 7.58 5.84 -20.82
C ILE A 187 8.02 5.47 -19.40
N THR A 188 8.69 6.40 -18.74
CA THR A 188 9.10 6.26 -17.33
C THR A 188 8.48 7.39 -16.51
N ILE A 189 7.78 7.04 -15.44
CA ILE A 189 7.14 7.99 -14.53
C ILE A 189 7.67 7.75 -13.11
N PRO A 190 8.33 8.73 -12.48
CA PRO A 190 8.75 8.61 -11.09
C PRO A 190 7.57 8.40 -10.16
N MET A 191 7.69 7.44 -9.26
CA MET A 191 6.72 7.15 -8.19
C MET A 191 7.40 7.35 -6.84
N THR A 192 7.06 8.45 -6.17
CA THR A 192 7.47 8.67 -4.80
C THR A 192 6.43 8.08 -3.85
N TYR A 193 6.89 7.31 -2.88
CA TYR A 193 6.09 6.77 -1.80
C TYR A 193 6.75 7.06 -0.47
N ALA A 194 5.99 7.02 0.59
CA ALA A 194 6.52 7.27 1.93
C ALA A 194 6.10 6.17 2.90
N LEU A 195 6.92 6.00 3.92
CA LEU A 195 6.69 5.09 5.04
C LEU A 195 6.54 5.91 6.31
N ALA A 196 5.61 5.52 7.17
CA ALA A 196 5.43 6.12 8.48
C ALA A 196 5.24 5.01 9.53
N LEU A 197 5.85 5.21 10.71
CA LEU A 197 5.60 4.42 11.90
C LEU A 197 4.88 5.28 12.92
N ILE A 198 3.74 4.81 13.39
CA ILE A 198 2.90 5.46 14.38
C ILE A 198 2.85 4.54 15.60
N ARG A 199 3.02 5.08 16.79
CA ARG A 199 2.71 4.37 18.03
C ARG A 199 1.31 4.70 18.48
N GLY A 200 0.53 3.65 18.76
CA GLY A 200 -0.74 3.80 19.46
C GLY A 200 -0.52 4.52 20.79
N MET A 201 -1.46 5.37 21.19
CA MET A 201 -1.44 5.84 22.59
C MET A 201 -1.66 4.61 23.47
N ALA A 202 -0.72 4.33 24.38
CA ALA A 202 -0.92 3.32 25.40
C ALA A 202 -2.21 3.70 26.16
N ILE A 203 -3.21 2.80 26.10
CA ILE A 203 -4.46 2.91 26.87
C ILE A 203 -4.13 2.67 28.34
#